data_ffde9097383c6fb8b95307f52a30f6f1
#
_entry.id   ffde9097383c6fb8b95307f52a30f6f1
#
_cell.length_a   1.000
_cell.length_b   1.000
_cell.length_c   1.000
_cell.angle_alpha   90.00
_cell.angle_beta   90.00
_cell.angle_gamma   90.00
#
_symmetry.space_group_name_H-M   'P 1'
#
loop_
_entity.id
_entity.type
_entity.pdbx_description
1 polymer ?
#
loop_
_entity_poly.entity_id
_entity_poly.type
_entity_poly.pdbx_seq_one_letter_code
_entity_poly.pdbx_strand_id
1 'polypeptide(L)'
;MIKSMTGFGRAEVSDEKRKITIEIEAVNHRYLDVNMKMPKKLCIFESSIRTVLKEYVERGKIDIFITYEDFTDTNVSVKYNDEVAKAYVAFINDISKEFSLENDLKASTLSRFPEVFTLEEQEIDESELWEYVEKALRDALKMFVDARVKEGENLKNDIIVKLDNMLENVSFIEKRAPEIINEYHARLKDKVSEYLKDSSIDEQRIVTEVTLFTDKICIDEEIVRLKSHIEATKDALINGGSLGRKLDFIAQEMNREANTILSKANDLKTSNHAIELKTDIEKVREQIQNIE
;
A
#
# COMPACT_ATOMS: atom_id res chain seq x y z
N MET A 1 13.83 -10.62 -2.66
CA MET A 1 13.86 -9.15 -2.56
C MET A 1 12.59 -8.68 -1.91
N ILE A 2 12.67 -7.71 -1.03
CA ILE A 2 11.51 -7.06 -0.39
C ILE A 2 10.97 -6.01 -1.34
N LYS A 3 9.65 -5.96 -1.50
CA LYS A 3 8.94 -4.96 -2.30
C LYS A 3 8.00 -4.16 -1.42
N SER A 4 7.85 -2.87 -1.69
CA SER A 4 6.76 -2.08 -1.12
C SER A 4 5.42 -2.44 -1.76
N MET A 5 4.33 -2.34 -1.00
CA MET A 5 2.97 -2.46 -1.56
C MET A 5 2.52 -1.19 -2.28
N THR A 6 3.19 -0.06 -2.05
CA THR A 6 2.99 1.19 -2.77
C THR A 6 3.97 1.29 -3.93
N GLY A 7 3.56 1.89 -5.01
CA GLY A 7 4.42 2.10 -6.16
C GLY A 7 3.73 2.92 -7.24
N PHE A 8 4.56 3.47 -8.13
CA PHE A 8 4.13 4.24 -9.30
C PHE A 8 4.97 3.85 -10.51
N GLY A 9 4.32 3.71 -11.64
CA GLY A 9 4.99 3.50 -12.92
C GLY A 9 4.26 4.24 -14.02
N ARG A 10 5.01 4.87 -14.90
CA ARG A 10 4.46 5.58 -16.07
C ARG A 10 5.31 5.28 -17.28
N ALA A 11 4.66 4.92 -18.38
CA ALA A 11 5.33 4.80 -19.66
C ALA A 11 4.49 5.43 -20.76
N GLU A 12 5.19 5.83 -21.78
CA GLU A 12 4.62 6.48 -22.96
C GLU A 12 5.20 5.83 -24.20
N VAL A 13 4.32 5.42 -25.10
CA VAL A 13 4.69 4.93 -26.42
C VAL A 13 3.99 5.78 -27.45
N SER A 14 4.75 6.38 -28.37
CA SER A 14 4.22 7.23 -29.43
C SER A 14 4.83 6.84 -30.78
N ASP A 15 4.05 6.98 -31.82
CA ASP A 15 4.46 6.97 -33.23
C ASP A 15 3.95 8.23 -33.93
N GLU A 16 4.05 8.27 -35.25
CA GLU A 16 3.57 9.41 -36.07
C GLU A 16 2.04 9.56 -36.05
N LYS A 17 1.31 8.51 -35.69
CA LYS A 17 -0.15 8.42 -35.75
C LYS A 17 -0.82 8.50 -34.40
N ARG A 18 -0.16 8.02 -33.33
CA ARG A 18 -0.81 7.84 -32.03
C ARG A 18 0.18 7.96 -30.87
N LYS A 19 -0.37 8.25 -29.70
CA LYS A 19 0.35 8.29 -28.44
C LYS A 19 -0.48 7.58 -27.38
N ILE A 20 0.15 6.64 -26.67
CA ILE A 20 -0.45 5.92 -25.56
C ILE A 20 0.39 6.20 -24.32
N THR A 21 -0.26 6.70 -23.27
CA THR A 21 0.35 6.89 -21.95
C THR A 21 -0.36 5.99 -20.96
N ILE A 22 0.40 5.20 -20.20
CA ILE A 22 -0.11 4.35 -19.15
C ILE A 22 0.53 4.74 -17.83
N GLU A 23 -0.30 5.03 -16.85
CA GLU A 23 0.09 5.30 -15.46
C GLU A 23 -0.50 4.22 -14.56
N ILE A 24 0.32 3.69 -13.66
CA ILE A 24 -0.04 2.61 -12.73
C ILE A 24 0.31 3.09 -11.34
N GLU A 25 -0.67 3.10 -10.46
CA GLU A 25 -0.50 3.40 -9.04
C GLU A 25 -0.97 2.21 -8.20
N ALA A 26 -0.27 1.93 -7.13
CA ALA A 26 -0.69 0.91 -6.17
C ALA A 26 -0.66 1.42 -4.74
N VAL A 27 -1.66 0.98 -3.97
CA VAL A 27 -1.72 1.19 -2.53
C VAL A 27 -1.94 -0.14 -1.82
N ASN A 28 -1.57 -0.18 -0.54
CA ASN A 28 -1.72 -1.37 0.28
C ASN A 28 -3.19 -1.82 0.31
N HIS A 29 -3.42 -3.08 -0.09
CA HIS A 29 -4.72 -3.73 0.02
C HIS A 29 -4.55 -5.24 0.17
N ARG A 30 -5.49 -5.88 0.91
CA ARG A 30 -5.42 -7.32 1.23
C ARG A 30 -5.54 -8.22 0.01
N TYR A 31 -6.35 -7.82 -0.96
CA TYR A 31 -6.64 -8.56 -2.19
C TYR A 31 -6.18 -7.76 -3.41
N LEU A 32 -6.04 -8.43 -4.55
CA LEU A 32 -5.82 -7.74 -5.81
C LEU A 32 -7.14 -7.10 -6.26
N ASP A 33 -7.21 -5.78 -6.15
CA ASP A 33 -8.32 -4.95 -6.63
C ASP A 33 -7.79 -4.04 -7.74
N VAL A 34 -8.33 -4.17 -8.93
CA VAL A 34 -7.84 -3.46 -10.11
C VAL A 34 -8.94 -2.59 -10.69
N ASN A 35 -8.72 -1.30 -10.64
CA ASN A 35 -9.57 -0.29 -11.25
C ASN A 35 -8.85 0.31 -12.48
N MET A 36 -9.55 0.36 -13.61
CA MET A 36 -9.00 0.87 -14.86
C MET A 36 -9.83 2.02 -15.38
N LYS A 37 -9.16 3.10 -15.74
CA LYS A 37 -9.76 4.25 -16.43
C LYS A 37 -9.09 4.37 -17.79
N MET A 38 -9.89 4.16 -18.84
CA MET A 38 -9.41 4.17 -20.21
C MET A 38 -10.46 4.69 -21.20
N PRO A 39 -10.08 5.18 -22.38
CA PRO A 39 -10.99 5.54 -23.45
C PRO A 39 -11.81 4.34 -23.93
N LYS A 40 -13.04 4.58 -24.39
CA LYS A 40 -13.94 3.52 -24.89
C LYS A 40 -13.31 2.61 -25.97
N LYS A 41 -12.48 3.20 -26.85
CA LYS A 41 -11.74 2.48 -27.91
C LYS A 41 -10.84 1.36 -27.37
N LEU A 42 -10.32 1.49 -26.13
CA LEU A 42 -9.39 0.54 -25.50
C LEU A 42 -10.09 -0.47 -24.57
N CYS A 43 -11.39 -0.32 -24.31
CA CYS A 43 -12.12 -1.21 -23.38
C CYS A 43 -12.13 -2.66 -23.83
N ILE A 44 -11.97 -2.94 -25.12
CA ILE A 44 -11.85 -4.31 -25.66
C ILE A 44 -10.64 -5.06 -25.09
N PHE A 45 -9.58 -4.34 -24.70
CA PHE A 45 -8.34 -4.90 -24.16
C PHE A 45 -8.33 -5.06 -22.64
N GLU A 46 -9.42 -4.73 -21.94
CA GLU A 46 -9.46 -4.80 -20.47
C GLU A 46 -9.03 -6.18 -19.92
N SER A 47 -9.54 -7.25 -20.53
CA SER A 47 -9.20 -8.62 -20.12
C SER A 47 -7.73 -8.96 -20.32
N SER A 48 -7.16 -8.52 -21.45
CA SER A 48 -5.76 -8.75 -21.79
C SER A 48 -4.83 -7.95 -20.86
N ILE A 49 -5.18 -6.69 -20.56
CA ILE A 49 -4.46 -5.85 -19.60
C ILE A 49 -4.45 -6.51 -18.21
N ARG A 50 -5.60 -7.01 -17.74
CA ARG A 50 -5.70 -7.75 -16.46
C ARG A 50 -4.82 -8.98 -16.42
N THR A 51 -4.70 -9.68 -17.54
CA THR A 51 -3.85 -10.88 -17.66
C THR A 51 -2.37 -10.52 -17.52
N VAL A 52 -1.91 -9.52 -18.27
CA VAL A 52 -0.53 -9.04 -18.20
C VAL A 52 -0.21 -8.50 -16.80
N LEU A 53 -1.12 -7.74 -16.17
CA LEU A 53 -0.93 -7.20 -14.82
C LEU A 53 -0.66 -8.30 -13.79
N LYS A 54 -1.38 -9.42 -13.86
CA LYS A 54 -1.23 -10.55 -12.93
C LYS A 54 0.13 -11.25 -13.01
N GLU A 55 0.90 -11.04 -14.09
CA GLU A 55 2.27 -11.54 -14.20
C GLU A 55 3.23 -10.78 -13.25
N TYR A 56 2.88 -9.54 -12.86
CA TYR A 56 3.75 -8.62 -12.09
C TYR A 56 3.28 -8.39 -10.66
N VAL A 57 1.98 -8.57 -10.39
CA VAL A 57 1.36 -8.19 -9.10
C VAL A 57 0.42 -9.28 -8.60
N GLU A 58 0.63 -9.71 -7.34
CA GLU A 58 -0.19 -10.72 -6.68
C GLU A 58 -1.31 -10.12 -5.83
N ARG A 59 -1.08 -8.94 -5.21
CA ARG A 59 -2.04 -8.24 -4.33
C ARG A 59 -1.84 -6.73 -4.35
N GLY A 60 -2.80 -6.01 -3.80
CA GLY A 60 -2.81 -4.54 -3.74
C GLY A 60 -4.02 -3.96 -4.47
N LYS A 61 -4.39 -2.73 -4.15
CA LYS A 61 -5.33 -1.97 -4.95
C LYS A 61 -4.53 -1.19 -5.99
N ILE A 62 -4.83 -1.44 -7.27
CA ILE A 62 -4.12 -0.89 -8.41
C ILE A 62 -5.07 -0.04 -9.23
N ASP A 63 -4.73 1.21 -9.40
CA ASP A 63 -5.39 2.13 -10.30
C ASP A 63 -4.53 2.28 -11.56
N ILE A 64 -5.13 2.00 -12.72
CA ILE A 64 -4.48 2.12 -14.04
C ILE A 64 -5.20 3.20 -14.81
N PHE A 65 -4.45 4.19 -15.27
CA PHE A 65 -4.93 5.28 -16.12
C PHE A 65 -4.29 5.14 -17.49
N ILE A 66 -5.13 5.00 -18.52
CA ILE A 66 -4.67 4.90 -19.90
C ILE A 66 -5.20 6.08 -20.68
N THR A 67 -4.30 6.84 -21.27
CA THR A 67 -4.62 7.96 -22.17
C THR A 67 -4.22 7.55 -23.59
N TYR A 68 -5.09 7.82 -24.55
CA TYR A 68 -4.88 7.60 -25.97
C TYR A 68 -5.10 8.91 -26.73
N GLU A 69 -4.10 9.35 -27.43
CA GLU A 69 -4.14 10.50 -28.34
C GLU A 69 -3.95 10.00 -29.75
N ASP A 70 -4.84 10.39 -30.65
CA ASP A 70 -4.82 10.04 -32.07
C ASP A 70 -4.40 11.29 -32.86
N PHE A 71 -3.29 11.20 -33.58
CA PHE A 71 -2.74 12.28 -34.41
C PHE A 71 -3.06 12.08 -35.89
N THR A 72 -3.72 10.98 -36.23
CA THR A 72 -4.20 10.82 -37.62
C THR A 72 -5.22 11.87 -37.86
N ASP A 73 -5.02 12.64 -38.97
CA ASP A 73 -6.05 13.52 -39.48
C ASP A 73 -7.33 12.69 -39.61
N THR A 74 -8.32 13.01 -38.78
CA THR A 74 -9.60 12.31 -38.80
C THR A 74 -10.24 12.58 -40.16
N ASN A 75 -9.91 11.75 -41.15
CA ASN A 75 -10.74 11.59 -42.32
C ASN A 75 -12.03 10.91 -41.83
N VAL A 76 -12.86 11.75 -41.19
CA VAL A 76 -14.23 11.35 -40.88
C VAL A 76 -14.89 11.14 -42.20
N SER A 77 -15.04 9.90 -42.63
CA SER A 77 -15.79 9.60 -43.82
C SER A 77 -17.27 9.77 -43.52
N VAL A 78 -17.90 10.70 -44.22
CA VAL A 78 -19.34 10.85 -44.14
C VAL A 78 -19.95 9.88 -45.15
N LYS A 79 -20.63 8.86 -44.64
CA LYS A 79 -21.34 7.90 -45.45
C LYS A 79 -22.77 8.36 -45.65
N TYR A 80 -23.19 8.46 -46.92
CA TYR A 80 -24.56 8.70 -47.29
C TYR A 80 -25.33 7.39 -47.43
N ASN A 81 -26.43 7.29 -46.67
CA ASN A 81 -27.33 6.13 -46.75
C ASN A 81 -28.49 6.41 -47.71
N ASP A 82 -28.29 6.01 -48.95
CA ASP A 82 -29.26 6.19 -50.03
C ASP A 82 -30.61 5.49 -49.78
N GLU A 83 -30.60 4.29 -49.19
CA GLU A 83 -31.83 3.54 -48.90
C GLU A 83 -32.70 4.23 -47.88
N VAL A 84 -32.11 4.70 -46.82
CA VAL A 84 -32.78 5.45 -45.73
C VAL A 84 -33.30 6.79 -46.27
N ALA A 85 -32.50 7.52 -47.05
CA ALA A 85 -32.93 8.75 -47.65
C ALA A 85 -34.13 8.58 -48.62
N LYS A 86 -34.12 7.55 -49.49
CA LYS A 86 -35.23 7.22 -50.33
C LYS A 86 -36.49 6.84 -49.56
N ALA A 87 -36.38 6.10 -48.46
CA ALA A 87 -37.51 5.77 -47.61
C ALA A 87 -38.16 7.03 -47.01
N TYR A 88 -37.36 7.95 -46.46
CA TYR A 88 -37.86 9.24 -45.96
C TYR A 88 -38.59 10.04 -47.02
N VAL A 89 -38.01 10.18 -48.23
CA VAL A 89 -38.63 10.92 -49.32
C VAL A 89 -39.96 10.28 -49.71
N ALA A 90 -40.05 8.96 -49.81
CA ALA A 90 -41.28 8.23 -50.11
C ALA A 90 -42.39 8.50 -49.08
N PHE A 91 -42.06 8.30 -47.80
CA PHE A 91 -43.03 8.52 -46.71
C PHE A 91 -43.52 9.97 -46.60
N ILE A 92 -42.64 10.95 -46.83
CA ILE A 92 -43.02 12.35 -46.80
C ILE A 92 -43.96 12.66 -47.98
N ASN A 93 -43.71 12.12 -49.15
CA ASN A 93 -44.61 12.25 -50.31
C ASN A 93 -45.99 11.60 -50.05
N ASP A 94 -46.02 10.44 -49.40
CA ASP A 94 -47.27 9.76 -49.06
C ASP A 94 -48.07 10.56 -48.03
N ILE A 95 -47.43 11.08 -46.99
CA ILE A 95 -48.05 11.99 -45.97
C ILE A 95 -48.61 13.23 -46.66
N SER A 96 -47.85 13.86 -47.55
CA SER A 96 -48.27 15.05 -48.30
C SER A 96 -49.56 14.76 -49.11
N LYS A 97 -49.66 13.61 -49.77
CA LYS A 97 -50.82 13.22 -50.53
C LYS A 97 -52.02 12.88 -49.63
N GLU A 98 -51.81 12.08 -48.58
CA GLU A 98 -52.86 11.59 -47.69
C GLU A 98 -53.57 12.72 -46.94
N PHE A 99 -52.76 13.68 -46.44
CA PHE A 99 -53.28 14.78 -45.65
C PHE A 99 -53.42 16.11 -46.41
N SER A 100 -53.23 16.09 -47.76
CA SER A 100 -53.29 17.25 -48.63
C SER A 100 -52.43 18.42 -48.14
N LEU A 101 -51.22 18.10 -47.67
CA LEU A 101 -50.24 19.09 -47.18
C LEU A 101 -49.25 19.43 -48.31
N GLU A 102 -48.68 20.62 -48.25
CA GLU A 102 -47.62 21.02 -49.19
C GLU A 102 -46.31 20.30 -48.78
N ASN A 103 -45.67 19.65 -49.75
CA ASN A 103 -44.35 19.07 -49.51
C ASN A 103 -43.26 20.13 -49.65
N ASP A 104 -42.69 20.53 -48.53
CA ASP A 104 -41.60 21.50 -48.44
C ASP A 104 -40.21 20.85 -48.23
N LEU A 105 -40.07 19.53 -48.53
CA LEU A 105 -38.83 18.80 -48.35
C LEU A 105 -37.71 19.37 -49.19
N LYS A 106 -36.66 19.84 -48.51
CA LYS A 106 -35.43 20.35 -49.13
C LYS A 106 -34.27 19.40 -48.83
N ALA A 107 -33.25 19.41 -49.68
CA ALA A 107 -32.04 18.62 -49.45
C ALA A 107 -31.40 18.90 -48.06
N SER A 108 -31.42 20.16 -47.61
CA SER A 108 -30.94 20.55 -46.28
C SER A 108 -31.78 20.02 -45.12
N THR A 109 -33.06 19.71 -45.32
CA THR A 109 -33.92 19.09 -44.35
C THR A 109 -33.68 17.58 -44.33
N LEU A 110 -33.62 16.94 -45.51
CA LEU A 110 -33.33 15.53 -45.66
C LEU A 110 -31.99 15.13 -45.02
N SER A 111 -30.96 15.98 -45.19
CA SER A 111 -29.64 15.75 -44.64
C SER A 111 -29.58 15.72 -43.11
N ARG A 112 -30.63 16.24 -42.43
CA ARG A 112 -30.72 16.28 -40.96
C ARG A 112 -31.52 15.12 -40.39
N PHE A 113 -32.15 14.30 -41.25
CA PHE A 113 -32.88 13.14 -40.75
C PHE A 113 -31.92 12.06 -40.22
N PRO A 114 -32.32 11.33 -39.16
CA PRO A 114 -31.51 10.28 -38.60
C PRO A 114 -31.04 9.27 -39.64
N GLU A 115 -29.83 8.80 -39.54
CA GLU A 115 -29.24 7.71 -40.36
C GLU A 115 -29.07 8.07 -41.88
N VAL A 116 -29.43 9.26 -42.35
CA VAL A 116 -29.22 9.69 -43.75
C VAL A 116 -27.73 9.95 -44.00
N PHE A 117 -27.05 10.57 -43.03
CA PHE A 117 -25.60 10.66 -42.98
C PHE A 117 -25.10 10.04 -41.70
N THR A 118 -24.16 9.11 -41.82
CA THR A 118 -23.44 8.50 -40.72
C THR A 118 -21.96 8.86 -40.80
N LEU A 119 -21.37 9.19 -39.66
CA LEU A 119 -19.93 9.38 -39.55
C LEU A 119 -19.31 7.98 -39.32
N GLU A 120 -18.58 7.47 -40.31
CA GLU A 120 -17.80 6.23 -40.14
C GLU A 120 -16.42 6.62 -39.64
N GLU A 121 -16.12 6.14 -38.42
CA GLU A 121 -14.75 6.09 -37.94
C GLU A 121 -14.00 4.98 -38.68
N GLN A 122 -12.74 5.23 -39.08
CA GLN A 122 -11.92 4.18 -39.70
C GLN A 122 -11.78 3.01 -38.72
N GLU A 123 -11.96 1.79 -39.24
CA GLU A 123 -11.65 0.57 -38.49
C GLU A 123 -10.16 0.57 -38.13
N ILE A 124 -9.89 0.60 -36.82
CA ILE A 124 -8.52 0.48 -36.31
C ILE A 124 -8.19 -1.01 -36.30
N ASP A 125 -7.00 -1.37 -36.80
CA ASP A 125 -6.50 -2.73 -36.61
C ASP A 125 -6.27 -2.99 -35.10
N GLU A 126 -7.16 -3.79 -34.52
CA GLU A 126 -7.13 -4.11 -33.10
C GLU A 126 -5.82 -4.81 -32.70
N SER A 127 -5.25 -5.62 -33.58
CA SER A 127 -4.01 -6.34 -33.32
C SER A 127 -2.83 -5.39 -33.26
N GLU A 128 -2.73 -4.44 -34.18
CA GLU A 128 -1.69 -3.42 -34.16
C GLU A 128 -1.82 -2.52 -32.92
N LEU A 129 -3.06 -2.09 -32.60
CA LEU A 129 -3.31 -1.24 -31.43
C LEU A 129 -2.94 -1.96 -30.13
N TRP A 130 -3.23 -3.27 -30.04
CA TRP A 130 -2.85 -4.06 -28.87
C TRP A 130 -1.35 -4.13 -28.67
N GLU A 131 -0.55 -4.28 -29.72
CA GLU A 131 0.92 -4.32 -29.61
C GLU A 131 1.47 -3.04 -28.96
N TYR A 132 0.93 -1.86 -29.32
CA TYR A 132 1.32 -0.59 -28.69
C TYR A 132 0.88 -0.48 -27.23
N VAL A 133 -0.36 -0.90 -26.93
CA VAL A 133 -0.88 -0.91 -25.56
C VAL A 133 -0.07 -1.87 -24.69
N GLU A 134 0.19 -3.09 -25.17
CA GLU A 134 0.96 -4.09 -24.44
C GLU A 134 2.40 -3.61 -24.16
N LYS A 135 3.04 -3.00 -25.15
CA LYS A 135 4.39 -2.42 -24.99
C LYS A 135 4.40 -1.35 -23.92
N ALA A 136 3.50 -0.37 -24.01
CA ALA A 136 3.41 0.70 -23.02
C ALA A 136 3.08 0.14 -21.62
N LEU A 137 2.20 -0.86 -21.53
CA LEU A 137 1.83 -1.52 -20.28
C LEU A 137 3.02 -2.23 -19.64
N ARG A 138 3.76 -3.03 -20.41
CA ARG A 138 4.94 -3.75 -19.91
C ARG A 138 6.05 -2.79 -19.46
N ASP A 139 6.25 -1.70 -20.18
CA ASP A 139 7.25 -0.69 -19.80
C ASP A 139 6.82 0.07 -18.53
N ALA A 140 5.53 0.44 -18.38
CA ALA A 140 5.00 1.02 -17.16
C ALA A 140 5.11 0.04 -15.96
N LEU A 141 4.81 -1.24 -16.18
CA LEU A 141 4.91 -2.29 -15.15
C LEU A 141 6.35 -2.53 -14.71
N LYS A 142 7.35 -2.46 -15.60
CA LYS A 142 8.77 -2.54 -15.22
C LYS A 142 9.13 -1.37 -14.30
N MET A 143 8.81 -0.13 -14.70
CA MET A 143 9.07 1.04 -13.87
C MET A 143 8.35 0.96 -12.51
N PHE A 144 7.14 0.46 -12.49
CA PHE A 144 6.35 0.22 -11.29
C PHE A 144 7.02 -0.80 -10.35
N VAL A 145 7.49 -1.94 -10.88
CA VAL A 145 8.19 -2.95 -10.08
C VAL A 145 9.52 -2.41 -9.56
N ASP A 146 10.27 -1.69 -10.37
CA ASP A 146 11.56 -1.09 -9.95
C ASP A 146 11.34 -0.07 -8.83
N ALA A 147 10.30 0.76 -8.93
CA ALA A 147 9.93 1.70 -7.87
C ALA A 147 9.59 0.96 -6.56
N ARG A 148 8.79 -0.12 -6.63
CA ARG A 148 8.43 -0.95 -5.46
C ARG A 148 9.64 -1.63 -4.81
N VAL A 149 10.59 -2.11 -5.61
CA VAL A 149 11.84 -2.72 -5.11
C VAL A 149 12.68 -1.67 -4.39
N LYS A 150 12.87 -0.49 -5.01
CA LYS A 150 13.63 0.60 -4.41
C LYS A 150 13.01 1.08 -3.09
N GLU A 151 11.70 1.26 -3.08
CA GLU A 151 10.97 1.67 -1.86
C GLU A 151 11.00 0.59 -0.79
N GLY A 152 10.88 -0.69 -1.18
CA GLY A 152 10.99 -1.83 -0.26
C GLY A 152 12.37 -1.91 0.42
N GLU A 153 13.46 -1.61 -0.30
CA GLU A 153 14.80 -1.55 0.29
C GLU A 153 14.96 -0.36 1.25
N ASN A 154 14.37 0.80 0.93
CA ASN A 154 14.35 1.96 1.84
C ASN A 154 13.60 1.64 3.14
N LEU A 155 12.41 1.02 3.03
CA LEU A 155 11.61 0.60 4.19
C LEU A 155 12.37 -0.41 5.06
N LYS A 156 13.01 -1.40 4.44
CA LYS A 156 13.84 -2.38 5.14
C LYS A 156 14.95 -1.70 5.96
N ASN A 157 15.68 -0.79 5.34
CA ASN A 157 16.79 -0.09 6.00
C ASN A 157 16.28 0.77 7.17
N ASP A 158 15.17 1.48 7.00
CA ASP A 158 14.57 2.29 8.06
C ASP A 158 14.07 1.41 9.24
N ILE A 159 13.47 0.25 8.95
CA ILE A 159 13.07 -0.71 9.98
C ILE A 159 14.29 -1.25 10.73
N ILE A 160 15.38 -1.59 10.04
CA ILE A 160 16.61 -2.09 10.70
C ILE A 160 17.16 -1.05 11.66
N VAL A 161 17.23 0.23 11.25
CA VAL A 161 17.69 1.32 12.14
C VAL A 161 16.79 1.45 13.38
N LYS A 162 15.47 1.33 13.24
CA LYS A 162 14.55 1.37 14.39
C LYS A 162 14.75 0.17 15.32
N LEU A 163 14.97 -1.02 14.76
CA LEU A 163 15.26 -2.23 15.55
C LEU A 163 16.58 -2.11 16.32
N ASP A 164 17.60 -1.45 15.75
CA ASP A 164 18.86 -1.16 16.46
C ASP A 164 18.64 -0.20 17.62
N ASN A 165 17.89 0.88 17.42
CA ASN A 165 17.53 1.82 18.49
C ASN A 165 16.73 1.14 19.61
N MET A 166 15.86 0.21 19.26
CA MET A 166 15.13 -0.59 20.25
C MET A 166 16.07 -1.46 21.09
N LEU A 167 17.12 -2.05 20.52
CA LEU A 167 18.13 -2.80 21.26
C LEU A 167 18.91 -1.90 22.25
N GLU A 168 19.17 -0.65 21.90
CA GLU A 168 19.80 0.30 22.82
C GLU A 168 18.89 0.58 24.05
N ASN A 169 17.58 0.81 23.78
CA ASN A 169 16.60 0.98 24.86
C ASN A 169 16.48 -0.25 25.77
N VAL A 170 16.44 -1.45 25.17
CA VAL A 170 16.43 -2.72 25.92
C VAL A 170 17.69 -2.88 26.76
N SER A 171 18.88 -2.56 26.21
CA SER A 171 20.14 -2.63 26.94
C SER A 171 20.20 -1.65 28.11
N PHE A 172 19.61 -0.46 27.96
CA PHE A 172 19.49 0.49 29.07
C PHE A 172 18.63 -0.07 30.20
N ILE A 173 17.45 -0.60 29.88
CA ILE A 173 16.52 -1.21 30.84
C ILE A 173 17.18 -2.38 31.59
N GLU A 174 17.87 -3.25 30.85
CA GLU A 174 18.58 -4.40 31.42
C GLU A 174 19.65 -3.99 32.43
N LYS A 175 20.45 -2.95 32.13
CA LYS A 175 21.46 -2.43 33.04
C LYS A 175 20.86 -1.71 34.24
N ARG A 176 19.72 -1.04 34.07
CA ARG A 176 19.05 -0.28 35.12
C ARG A 176 18.34 -1.17 36.14
N ALA A 177 17.84 -2.33 35.73
CA ALA A 177 17.09 -3.25 36.59
C ALA A 177 17.83 -3.61 37.91
N PRO A 178 19.10 -4.06 37.93
CA PRO A 178 19.84 -4.34 39.17
C PRO A 178 20.11 -3.09 40.00
N GLU A 179 20.28 -1.91 39.38
CA GLU A 179 20.47 -0.65 40.12
C GLU A 179 19.23 -0.29 40.94
N ILE A 180 18.03 -0.47 40.37
CA ILE A 180 16.75 -0.23 41.05
C ILE A 180 16.63 -1.09 42.31
N ILE A 181 17.02 -2.37 42.23
CA ILE A 181 17.00 -3.28 43.36
C ILE A 181 17.93 -2.80 44.44
N ASN A 182 19.16 -2.38 44.10
CA ASN A 182 20.13 -1.85 45.04
C ASN A 182 19.66 -0.54 45.70
N GLU A 183 19.09 0.38 44.92
CA GLU A 183 18.50 1.64 45.41
C GLU A 183 17.33 1.35 46.37
N TYR A 184 16.48 0.38 46.05
CA TYR A 184 15.37 -0.02 46.92
C TYR A 184 15.88 -0.59 48.25
N HIS A 185 16.87 -1.50 48.20
CA HIS A 185 17.50 -2.07 49.41
C HIS A 185 18.09 -0.96 50.31
N ALA A 186 18.90 -0.07 49.78
CA ALA A 186 19.49 1.03 50.50
C ALA A 186 18.41 1.91 51.16
N ARG A 187 17.41 2.35 50.39
CA ARG A 187 16.30 3.17 50.89
C ARG A 187 15.47 2.48 51.96
N LEU A 188 15.25 1.15 51.86
CA LEU A 188 14.52 0.39 52.86
C LEU A 188 15.33 0.33 54.17
N LYS A 189 16.63 0.06 54.10
CA LYS A 189 17.54 0.03 55.23
C LYS A 189 17.60 1.36 55.97
N ASP A 190 17.71 2.47 55.22
CA ASP A 190 17.73 3.84 55.78
C ASP A 190 16.42 4.16 56.54
N LYS A 191 15.26 3.88 55.90
CA LYS A 191 13.96 4.09 56.53
C LYS A 191 13.79 3.27 57.81
N VAL A 192 14.15 1.97 57.78
CA VAL A 192 14.04 1.11 58.94
C VAL A 192 14.96 1.64 60.08
N SER A 193 16.18 2.08 59.76
CA SER A 193 17.09 2.66 60.77
C SER A 193 16.54 3.96 61.39
N GLU A 194 15.86 4.79 60.59
CA GLU A 194 15.23 6.03 61.07
C GLU A 194 14.10 5.77 62.09
N TYR A 195 13.29 4.69 61.85
CA TYR A 195 12.15 4.39 62.73
C TYR A 195 12.53 3.64 63.98
N LEU A 196 13.58 2.80 63.94
CA LEU A 196 13.94 1.89 65.08
C LEU A 196 14.81 2.51 66.14
N LYS A 197 15.39 3.71 65.96
CA LYS A 197 16.20 4.55 66.84
C LYS A 197 17.20 3.88 67.79
N ASP A 198 16.89 2.68 68.37
CA ASP A 198 17.72 1.95 69.36
C ASP A 198 17.55 0.42 69.33
N SER A 199 16.77 -0.16 68.40
CA SER A 199 16.59 -1.58 68.31
C SER A 199 17.36 -2.17 67.14
N SER A 200 17.84 -3.41 67.26
CA SER A 200 18.55 -4.11 66.18
C SER A 200 17.66 -4.32 64.98
N ILE A 201 18.16 -3.92 63.80
CA ILE A 201 17.49 -4.14 62.52
C ILE A 201 17.46 -5.65 62.26
N ASP A 202 16.26 -6.20 62.04
CA ASP A 202 16.10 -7.60 61.54
C ASP A 202 16.45 -7.67 60.05
N GLU A 203 17.71 -7.95 59.73
CA GLU A 203 18.23 -8.05 58.37
C GLU A 203 17.48 -9.12 57.55
N GLN A 204 16.98 -10.20 58.17
CA GLN A 204 16.22 -11.24 57.47
C GLN A 204 14.91 -10.72 56.93
N ARG A 205 14.25 -9.79 57.64
CA ARG A 205 13.01 -9.14 57.12
C ARG A 205 13.30 -8.20 55.99
N ILE A 206 14.41 -7.45 56.03
CA ILE A 206 14.81 -6.62 54.90
C ILE A 206 15.10 -7.45 53.67
N VAL A 207 15.87 -8.54 53.80
CA VAL A 207 16.16 -9.45 52.69
C VAL A 207 14.87 -10.06 52.10
N THR A 208 13.93 -10.45 52.95
CA THR A 208 12.63 -11.00 52.48
C THR A 208 11.85 -9.98 51.69
N GLU A 209 11.76 -8.73 52.14
CA GLU A 209 11.05 -7.64 51.45
C GLU A 209 11.71 -7.28 50.13
N VAL A 210 13.04 -7.23 50.09
CA VAL A 210 13.80 -6.99 48.85
C VAL A 210 13.60 -8.13 47.84
N THR A 211 13.56 -9.38 48.31
CA THR A 211 13.29 -10.52 47.45
C THR A 211 11.89 -10.46 46.83
N LEU A 212 10.85 -10.17 47.64
CA LEU A 212 9.49 -9.99 47.15
C LEU A 212 9.38 -8.84 46.14
N PHE A 213 10.10 -7.73 46.40
CA PHE A 213 10.16 -6.61 45.49
C PHE A 213 10.85 -6.97 44.16
N THR A 214 11.98 -7.70 44.23
CA THR A 214 12.73 -8.16 43.06
C THR A 214 11.87 -9.07 42.16
N ASP A 215 11.17 -10.05 42.76
CA ASP A 215 10.26 -10.94 42.03
C ASP A 215 9.16 -10.16 41.30
N LYS A 216 8.63 -9.10 41.92
CA LYS A 216 7.57 -8.28 41.38
C LYS A 216 8.04 -7.45 40.16
N ILE A 217 9.28 -6.97 40.14
CA ILE A 217 9.84 -6.11 39.09
C ILE A 217 10.73 -6.88 38.11
N CYS A 218 10.87 -8.22 38.28
CA CYS A 218 11.69 -9.03 37.41
C CYS A 218 11.16 -8.98 35.97
N ILE A 219 12.04 -8.58 35.03
CA ILE A 219 11.74 -8.42 33.59
C ILE A 219 12.73 -9.16 32.69
N ASP A 220 13.53 -10.06 33.26
CA ASP A 220 14.60 -10.75 32.55
C ASP A 220 14.08 -11.59 31.39
N GLU A 221 12.96 -12.28 31.58
CA GLU A 221 12.34 -13.09 30.56
C GLU A 221 11.82 -12.23 29.40
N GLU A 222 11.16 -11.13 29.70
CA GLU A 222 10.64 -10.19 28.72
C GLU A 222 11.77 -9.56 27.90
N ILE A 223 12.90 -9.22 28.54
CA ILE A 223 14.11 -8.69 27.87
C ILE A 223 14.66 -9.72 26.88
N VAL A 224 14.85 -10.96 27.32
CA VAL A 224 15.38 -12.05 26.47
C VAL A 224 14.45 -12.31 25.27
N ARG A 225 13.14 -12.38 25.51
CA ARG A 225 12.14 -12.58 24.46
C ARG A 225 12.13 -11.42 23.47
N LEU A 226 12.14 -10.17 23.97
CA LEU A 226 12.14 -8.98 23.13
C LEU A 226 13.38 -8.91 22.24
N LYS A 227 14.58 -9.17 22.78
CA LYS A 227 15.82 -9.30 22.00
C LYS A 227 15.70 -10.36 20.90
N SER A 228 15.19 -11.54 21.24
CA SER A 228 14.98 -12.64 20.29
C SER A 228 14.01 -12.25 19.16
N HIS A 229 12.92 -11.54 19.47
CA HIS A 229 11.97 -11.07 18.48
C HIS A 229 12.55 -9.98 17.56
N ILE A 230 13.37 -9.09 18.10
CA ILE A 230 14.08 -8.06 17.33
C ILE A 230 15.03 -8.73 16.31
N GLU A 231 15.87 -9.67 16.76
CA GLU A 231 16.79 -10.38 15.87
C GLU A 231 16.04 -11.23 14.84
N ALA A 232 14.98 -11.93 15.23
CA ALA A 232 14.15 -12.70 14.29
C ALA A 232 13.49 -11.81 13.22
N THR A 233 13.16 -10.56 13.55
CA THR A 233 12.65 -9.57 12.60
C THR A 233 13.74 -9.14 11.63
N LYS A 234 14.95 -8.83 12.10
CA LYS A 234 16.10 -8.49 11.26
C LYS A 234 16.46 -9.62 10.30
N ASP A 235 16.55 -10.85 10.80
CA ASP A 235 16.85 -12.02 9.99
C ASP A 235 15.81 -12.24 8.90
N ALA A 236 14.52 -12.08 9.22
CA ALA A 236 13.46 -12.19 8.25
C ALA A 236 13.59 -11.12 7.16
N LEU A 237 13.86 -9.86 7.51
CA LEU A 237 14.07 -8.77 6.56
C LEU A 237 15.30 -8.97 5.66
N ILE A 238 16.35 -9.61 6.15
CA ILE A 238 17.56 -9.92 5.37
C ILE A 238 17.29 -11.07 4.40
N ASN A 239 16.65 -12.14 4.88
CA ASN A 239 16.41 -13.34 4.07
C ASN A 239 15.31 -13.15 3.02
N GLY A 240 14.38 -12.23 3.23
CA GLY A 240 13.28 -11.96 2.31
C GLY A 240 12.23 -13.08 2.28
N GLY A 241 11.32 -13.00 1.31
CA GLY A 241 10.21 -13.94 1.12
C GLY A 241 8.85 -13.33 1.52
N SER A 242 7.81 -14.13 1.59
CA SER A 242 6.46 -13.66 2.01
C SER A 242 6.43 -13.37 3.51
N LEU A 243 6.76 -12.12 3.88
CA LEU A 243 7.09 -11.74 5.26
C LEU A 243 5.94 -11.10 6.04
N GLY A 244 5.00 -10.44 5.37
CA GLY A 244 4.05 -9.53 6.03
C GLY A 244 3.32 -10.13 7.23
N ARG A 245 2.74 -11.34 7.12
CA ARG A 245 2.03 -11.98 8.24
C ARG A 245 2.96 -12.42 9.38
N LYS A 246 4.13 -12.93 9.03
CA LYS A 246 5.11 -13.37 10.02
C LYS A 246 5.64 -12.21 10.83
N LEU A 247 5.98 -11.11 10.16
CA LEU A 247 6.50 -9.91 10.80
C LEU A 247 5.43 -9.20 11.63
N ASP A 248 4.18 -9.13 11.17
CA ASP A 248 3.07 -8.55 11.98
C ASP A 248 2.87 -9.34 13.27
N PHE A 249 2.94 -10.69 13.22
CA PHE A 249 2.87 -11.52 14.42
C PHE A 249 4.04 -11.23 15.36
N ILE A 250 5.27 -11.17 14.87
CA ILE A 250 6.46 -10.88 15.70
C ILE A 250 6.33 -9.48 16.33
N ALA A 251 5.86 -8.47 15.58
CA ALA A 251 5.63 -7.13 16.11
C ALA A 251 4.57 -7.10 17.24
N GLN A 252 3.53 -7.93 17.14
CA GLN A 252 2.55 -8.09 18.22
C GLN A 252 3.17 -8.70 19.47
N GLU A 253 4.02 -9.71 19.34
CA GLU A 253 4.74 -10.30 20.48
C GLU A 253 5.71 -9.27 21.09
N MET A 254 6.48 -8.52 20.26
CA MET A 254 7.32 -7.43 20.78
C MET A 254 6.51 -6.40 21.59
N ASN A 255 5.33 -6.03 21.13
CA ASN A 255 4.44 -5.09 21.84
C ASN A 255 3.95 -5.70 23.17
N ARG A 256 3.69 -7.00 23.22
CA ARG A 256 3.30 -7.70 24.44
C ARG A 256 4.43 -7.66 25.47
N GLU A 257 5.67 -8.00 25.09
CA GLU A 257 6.82 -7.95 25.99
C GLU A 257 7.10 -6.53 26.49
N ALA A 258 7.06 -5.52 25.60
CA ALA A 258 7.22 -4.12 25.99
C ALA A 258 6.12 -3.64 26.94
N ASN A 259 4.86 -4.08 26.77
CA ASN A 259 3.79 -3.79 27.72
C ASN A 259 4.05 -4.38 29.12
N THR A 260 4.56 -5.61 29.16
CA THR A 260 4.89 -6.27 30.43
C THR A 260 6.05 -5.54 31.12
N ILE A 261 7.10 -5.18 30.40
CA ILE A 261 8.20 -4.36 30.91
C ILE A 261 7.68 -3.06 31.51
N LEU A 262 6.83 -2.33 30.76
CA LEU A 262 6.24 -1.07 31.23
C LEU A 262 5.38 -1.24 32.50
N SER A 263 4.60 -2.33 32.57
CA SER A 263 3.72 -2.61 33.72
C SER A 263 4.50 -2.98 34.99
N LYS A 264 5.68 -3.58 34.85
CA LYS A 264 6.60 -3.94 35.94
C LYS A 264 7.58 -2.82 36.27
N ALA A 265 7.69 -1.79 35.41
CA ALA A 265 8.58 -0.65 35.62
C ALA A 265 8.17 0.16 36.87
N ASN A 266 9.10 0.29 37.81
CA ASN A 266 8.91 1.04 39.07
C ASN A 266 9.87 2.23 39.18
N ASP A 267 10.43 2.65 38.06
CA ASP A 267 11.39 3.72 37.91
C ASP A 267 11.04 4.58 36.69
N LEU A 268 11.11 5.91 36.83
CA LEU A 268 10.72 6.85 35.75
C LEU A 268 11.58 6.67 34.50
N LYS A 269 12.89 6.38 34.64
CA LYS A 269 13.79 6.20 33.51
C LYS A 269 13.41 4.94 32.72
N THR A 270 13.21 3.82 33.42
CA THR A 270 12.77 2.57 32.83
C THR A 270 11.42 2.71 32.13
N SER A 271 10.46 3.43 32.75
CA SER A 271 9.16 3.70 32.16
C SER A 271 9.28 4.49 30.86
N ASN A 272 10.12 5.55 30.83
CA ASN A 272 10.33 6.33 29.63
C ASN A 272 10.90 5.52 28.46
N HIS A 273 11.96 4.73 28.73
CA HIS A 273 12.52 3.84 27.70
C HIS A 273 11.55 2.76 27.23
N ALA A 274 10.71 2.23 28.13
CA ALA A 274 9.66 1.28 27.75
C ALA A 274 8.56 1.92 26.90
N ILE A 275 8.22 3.19 27.12
CA ILE A 275 7.29 3.96 26.27
C ILE A 275 7.90 4.22 24.89
N GLU A 276 9.19 4.57 24.83
CA GLU A 276 9.91 4.74 23.56
C GLU A 276 9.94 3.42 22.77
N LEU A 277 10.25 2.30 23.43
CA LEU A 277 10.17 0.95 22.82
C LEU A 277 8.81 0.69 22.20
N LYS A 278 7.72 0.94 22.92
CA LYS A 278 6.37 0.75 22.39
C LYS A 278 6.10 1.62 21.18
N THR A 279 6.53 2.86 21.22
CA THR A 279 6.37 3.81 20.10
C THR A 279 7.11 3.32 18.85
N ASP A 280 8.33 2.84 19.04
CA ASP A 280 9.12 2.34 17.91
C ASP A 280 8.58 0.99 17.38
N ILE A 281 8.07 0.10 18.24
CA ILE A 281 7.39 -1.13 17.83
C ILE A 281 6.17 -0.81 16.95
N GLU A 282 5.33 0.17 17.32
CA GLU A 282 4.17 0.55 16.49
C GLU A 282 4.61 1.15 15.15
N LYS A 283 5.63 2.01 15.12
CA LYS A 283 6.19 2.53 13.86
C LYS A 283 6.72 1.40 12.96
N VAL A 284 7.46 0.44 13.53
CA VAL A 284 7.95 -0.74 12.81
C VAL A 284 6.77 -1.56 12.27
N ARG A 285 5.74 -1.77 13.07
CA ARG A 285 4.53 -2.51 12.67
C ARG A 285 3.79 -1.85 11.51
N GLU A 286 3.62 -0.53 11.53
CA GLU A 286 3.01 0.23 10.43
C GLU A 286 3.81 0.08 9.12
N GLN A 287 5.14 0.12 9.19
CA GLN A 287 6.00 -0.06 8.02
C GLN A 287 5.97 -1.51 7.49
N ILE A 288 5.93 -2.51 8.37
CA ILE A 288 5.79 -3.92 8.00
C ILE A 288 4.51 -4.17 7.18
N GLN A 289 3.44 -3.46 7.47
CA GLN A 289 2.19 -3.58 6.71
C GLN A 289 2.32 -3.14 5.25
N ASN A 290 3.33 -2.35 4.93
CA ASN A 290 3.62 -1.87 3.58
C ASN A 290 4.66 -2.74 2.83
N ILE A 291 5.08 -3.86 3.41
CA ILE A 291 6.07 -4.78 2.83
C ILE A 291 5.39 -6.03 2.24
N GLU A 292 5.85 -6.41 1.05
CA GLU A 292 5.48 -7.65 0.35
C GLU A 292 6.72 -8.52 0.09
#